data_ff359398dc5c7548f4feebb24b868ee4
#
_entry.id   ff359398dc5c7548f4feebb24b868ee4
#
_cell.length_a   1.000
_cell.length_b   1.000
_cell.length_c   1.000
_cell.angle_alpha   90.00
_cell.angle_beta   90.00
_cell.angle_gamma   90.00
#
_symmetry.space_group_name_H-M   'P 1'
#
loop_
_entity.id
_entity.type
_entity.pdbx_description
1 polymer ?
#
loop_
_entity_poly.entity_id
_entity_poly.type
_entity_poly.pdbx_seq_one_letter_code
_entity_poly.pdbx_strand_id
1 'polypeptide(L)'
;MKITQDSPTYLECKKSALFGYIFSIILMIGGIIGMIVMVMKSSSQWWIGLIALAIGILLLFLTKSITLIADGNLKQVKIATKSLLKANNHAYAFHDINEIVIEEDRQYERDSDGDRKDKTSYVLIFNFHNGYQEAIDISSSSSNISVGGVNISRFSKNNAVMNIGQRLGEVIGVPFNHKRRGDMDLGDVVNSVGEVIRLVKNAKQESQNPSSR
;
A
#
# COMPACT_ATOMS: atom_id res chain seq x y z
N MET A 1 -2.46 0.59 -4.58
CA MET A 1 -3.86 0.94 -4.79
C MET A 1 -3.93 2.23 -5.59
N LYS A 2 -4.93 2.41 -6.46
CA LYS A 2 -5.13 3.63 -7.27
C LYS A 2 -6.59 4.05 -7.16
N ILE A 3 -6.84 5.36 -7.16
CA ILE A 3 -8.18 5.92 -7.31
C ILE A 3 -8.60 5.69 -8.77
N THR A 4 -9.75 5.05 -8.97
CA THR A 4 -10.34 4.77 -10.29
C THR A 4 -11.49 5.71 -10.61
N GLN A 5 -12.22 6.15 -9.58
CA GLN A 5 -13.27 7.15 -9.69
C GLN A 5 -13.25 8.04 -8.44
N ASP A 6 -13.36 9.34 -8.62
CA ASP A 6 -13.39 10.34 -7.56
C ASP A 6 -14.47 11.38 -7.86
N SER A 7 -15.41 11.51 -6.96
CA SER A 7 -16.43 12.56 -6.97
C SER A 7 -16.72 13.02 -5.54
N PRO A 8 -17.40 14.15 -5.30
CA PRO A 8 -17.64 14.66 -3.96
C PRO A 8 -18.29 13.65 -3.01
N THR A 9 -19.15 12.77 -3.54
CA THR A 9 -19.93 11.78 -2.76
C THR A 9 -19.57 10.33 -3.08
N TYR A 10 -18.56 10.08 -3.94
CA TYR A 10 -18.23 8.72 -4.36
C TYR A 10 -16.75 8.60 -4.61
N LEU A 11 -16.13 7.59 -3.99
CA LEU A 11 -14.72 7.27 -4.17
C LEU A 11 -14.57 5.78 -4.43
N GLU A 12 -13.93 5.43 -5.55
CA GLU A 12 -13.54 4.06 -5.86
C GLU A 12 -12.02 3.94 -5.95
N CYS A 13 -11.47 3.01 -5.18
CA CYS A 13 -10.05 2.70 -5.17
C CYS A 13 -9.84 1.22 -5.50
N LYS A 14 -8.89 0.91 -6.40
CA LYS A 14 -8.63 -0.45 -6.85
C LYS A 14 -7.15 -0.83 -6.72
N LYS A 15 -6.89 -2.00 -6.12
CA LYS A 15 -5.60 -2.69 -6.15
C LYS A 15 -5.71 -3.82 -7.15
N SER A 16 -5.08 -3.65 -8.33
CA SER A 16 -5.10 -4.66 -9.39
C SER A 16 -4.17 -5.81 -9.03
N ALA A 17 -4.64 -7.03 -9.30
CA ALA A 17 -3.87 -8.27 -9.20
C ALA A 17 -3.21 -8.67 -10.53
N LEU A 18 -3.38 -7.86 -11.59
CA LEU A 18 -2.99 -8.22 -12.95
C LEU A 18 -1.52 -8.67 -13.06
N PHE A 19 -0.62 -7.92 -12.42
CA PHE A 19 0.81 -8.26 -12.44
C PHE A 19 1.09 -9.62 -11.78
N GLY A 20 0.43 -9.93 -10.65
CA GLY A 20 0.56 -11.23 -10.00
C GLY A 20 0.08 -12.39 -10.88
N TYR A 21 -1.06 -12.21 -11.57
CA TYR A 21 -1.57 -13.22 -12.51
C TYR A 21 -0.63 -13.43 -13.70
N ILE A 22 -0.14 -12.35 -14.33
CA ILE A 22 0.79 -12.45 -15.46
C ILE A 22 2.07 -13.17 -15.03
N PHE A 23 2.65 -12.79 -13.89
CA PHE A 23 3.87 -13.42 -13.37
C PHE A 23 3.67 -14.91 -13.08
N SER A 24 2.54 -15.28 -12.44
CA SER A 24 2.20 -16.67 -12.17
C SER A 24 2.07 -17.50 -13.45
N ILE A 25 1.42 -16.96 -14.47
CA ILE A 25 1.25 -17.63 -15.79
C ILE A 25 2.61 -17.83 -16.47
N ILE A 26 3.47 -16.81 -16.49
CA ILE A 26 4.82 -16.91 -17.07
C ILE A 26 5.63 -18.00 -16.36
N LEU A 27 5.55 -18.06 -15.02
CA LEU A 27 6.26 -19.06 -14.23
C LEU A 27 5.74 -20.49 -14.53
N MET A 28 4.43 -20.66 -14.70
CA MET A 28 3.81 -21.94 -15.06
C MET A 28 4.26 -22.40 -16.45
N ILE A 29 4.18 -21.51 -17.44
CA ILE A 29 4.60 -21.82 -18.82
C ILE A 29 6.11 -22.15 -18.84
N GLY A 30 6.94 -21.35 -18.17
CA GLY A 30 8.38 -21.60 -18.07
C GLY A 30 8.69 -22.92 -17.37
N GLY A 31 7.94 -23.29 -16.32
CA GLY A 31 8.06 -24.57 -15.65
C GLY A 31 7.76 -25.76 -16.57
N ILE A 32 6.67 -25.68 -17.36
CA ILE A 32 6.30 -26.73 -18.34
C ILE A 32 7.37 -26.87 -19.42
N ILE A 33 7.78 -25.76 -20.04
CA ILE A 33 8.81 -25.77 -21.08
C ILE A 33 10.13 -26.32 -20.53
N GLY A 34 10.55 -25.86 -19.35
CA GLY A 34 11.77 -26.33 -18.67
C GLY A 34 11.72 -27.84 -18.42
N MET A 35 10.59 -28.37 -17.94
CA MET A 35 10.40 -29.81 -17.72
C MET A 35 10.54 -30.60 -19.04
N ILE A 36 9.89 -30.17 -20.12
CA ILE A 36 9.96 -30.85 -21.43
C ILE A 36 11.40 -30.85 -21.92
N VAL A 37 12.10 -29.72 -21.91
CA VAL A 37 13.50 -29.61 -22.37
C VAL A 37 14.43 -30.52 -21.59
N MET A 38 14.27 -30.58 -20.25
CA MET A 38 15.10 -31.41 -19.37
C MET A 38 14.85 -32.90 -19.59
N VAL A 39 13.60 -33.33 -19.83
CA VAL A 39 13.25 -34.72 -20.17
C VAL A 39 13.86 -35.09 -21.51
N MET A 40 13.74 -34.22 -22.55
CA MET A 40 14.33 -34.47 -23.87
C MET A 40 15.87 -34.61 -23.82
N LYS A 41 16.52 -33.89 -22.93
CA LYS A 41 17.99 -34.00 -22.70
C LYS A 41 18.37 -35.17 -21.79
N SER A 42 17.45 -36.02 -21.40
CA SER A 42 17.65 -37.12 -20.45
C SER A 42 18.30 -36.66 -19.11
N SER A 43 18.07 -35.42 -18.74
CA SER A 43 18.59 -34.85 -17.49
C SER A 43 17.75 -35.32 -16.31
N SER A 44 18.42 -35.73 -15.21
CA SER A 44 17.73 -36.07 -13.96
C SER A 44 17.11 -34.85 -13.23
N GLN A 45 17.32 -33.63 -13.75
CA GLN A 45 16.88 -32.36 -13.13
C GLN A 45 15.50 -31.87 -13.60
N TRP A 46 14.70 -32.70 -14.26
CA TRP A 46 13.35 -32.36 -14.73
C TRP A 46 12.41 -31.86 -13.60
N TRP A 47 12.67 -32.26 -12.36
CA TRP A 47 11.91 -31.87 -11.19
C TRP A 47 11.97 -30.36 -10.89
N ILE A 48 13.01 -29.62 -11.37
CA ILE A 48 13.13 -28.16 -11.24
C ILE A 48 11.94 -27.48 -11.97
N GLY A 49 11.59 -27.95 -13.16
CA GLY A 49 10.42 -27.45 -13.88
C GLY A 49 9.12 -27.72 -13.14
N LEU A 50 9.00 -28.85 -12.46
CA LEU A 50 7.84 -29.20 -11.64
C LEU A 50 7.71 -28.29 -10.42
N ILE A 51 8.81 -27.94 -9.76
CA ILE A 51 8.80 -26.96 -8.65
C ILE A 51 8.37 -25.58 -9.16
N ALA A 52 8.91 -25.12 -10.28
CA ALA A 52 8.52 -23.84 -10.87
C ALA A 52 7.02 -23.79 -11.21
N LEU A 53 6.48 -24.87 -11.75
CA LEU A 53 5.05 -25.04 -12.03
C LEU A 53 4.23 -24.96 -10.72
N ALA A 54 4.63 -25.69 -9.69
CA ALA A 54 3.95 -25.70 -8.38
C ALA A 54 3.94 -24.32 -7.73
N ILE A 55 5.07 -23.60 -7.78
CA ILE A 55 5.16 -22.23 -7.27
C ILE A 55 4.25 -21.30 -8.10
N GLY A 56 4.21 -21.42 -9.43
CA GLY A 56 3.32 -20.63 -10.27
C GLY A 56 1.85 -20.84 -9.92
N ILE A 57 1.43 -22.08 -9.70
CA ILE A 57 0.06 -22.40 -9.25
C ILE A 57 -0.21 -21.79 -7.88
N LEU A 58 0.69 -21.94 -6.92
CA LEU A 58 0.53 -21.38 -5.57
C LEU A 58 0.38 -19.84 -5.61
N LEU A 59 1.21 -19.15 -6.38
CA LEU A 59 1.13 -17.69 -6.56
C LEU A 59 -0.19 -17.27 -7.20
N LEU A 60 -0.73 -18.05 -8.13
CA LEU A 60 -2.03 -17.78 -8.76
C LEU A 60 -3.16 -17.78 -7.72
N PHE A 61 -3.15 -18.71 -6.77
CA PHE A 61 -4.14 -18.76 -5.69
C PHE A 61 -3.96 -17.67 -4.64
N LEU A 62 -2.72 -17.25 -4.36
CA LEU A 62 -2.42 -16.20 -3.39
C LEU A 62 -2.72 -14.80 -3.93
N THR A 63 -2.80 -14.65 -5.25
CA THR A 63 -3.02 -13.35 -5.88
C THR A 63 -4.46 -12.86 -5.65
N LYS A 64 -4.60 -11.65 -5.05
CA LYS A 64 -5.90 -11.05 -4.71
C LYS A 64 -5.99 -9.63 -5.27
N SER A 65 -7.15 -9.29 -5.82
CA SER A 65 -7.52 -7.91 -6.12
C SER A 65 -8.42 -7.35 -5.02
N ILE A 66 -8.26 -6.08 -4.71
CA ILE A 66 -9.05 -5.40 -3.69
C ILE A 66 -9.68 -4.18 -4.35
N THR A 67 -10.99 -4.02 -4.19
CA THR A 67 -11.75 -2.84 -4.60
C THR A 67 -12.41 -2.26 -3.36
N LEU A 68 -12.15 -0.99 -3.09
CA LEU A 68 -12.73 -0.23 -2.00
C LEU A 68 -13.63 0.84 -2.62
N ILE A 69 -14.88 0.88 -2.21
CA ILE A 69 -15.87 1.85 -2.66
C ILE A 69 -16.46 2.55 -1.43
N ALA A 70 -16.33 3.86 -1.37
CA ALA A 70 -17.04 4.70 -0.42
C ALA A 70 -18.17 5.44 -1.17
N ASP A 71 -19.41 5.15 -0.82
CA ASP A 71 -20.60 5.71 -1.45
C ASP A 71 -21.37 6.59 -0.44
N GLY A 72 -21.26 7.90 -0.61
CA GLY A 72 -21.90 8.89 0.24
C GLY A 72 -23.43 8.92 0.08
N ASN A 73 -23.96 8.50 -1.09
CA ASN A 73 -25.40 8.44 -1.29
C ASN A 73 -26.02 7.27 -0.51
N LEU A 74 -25.33 6.12 -0.51
CA LEU A 74 -25.75 4.94 0.25
C LEU A 74 -25.23 4.96 1.70
N LYS A 75 -24.34 5.91 2.04
CA LYS A 75 -23.66 6.03 3.35
C LYS A 75 -23.00 4.74 3.79
N GLN A 76 -22.29 4.09 2.87
CA GLN A 76 -21.63 2.82 3.13
C GLN A 76 -20.26 2.71 2.46
N VAL A 77 -19.33 2.00 3.12
CA VAL A 77 -18.07 1.56 2.55
C VAL A 77 -18.18 0.10 2.17
N LYS A 78 -17.87 -0.24 0.92
CA LYS A 78 -17.78 -1.62 0.43
C LYS A 78 -16.35 -2.01 0.18
N ILE A 79 -15.94 -3.12 0.75
CA ILE A 79 -14.61 -3.72 0.55
C ILE A 79 -14.82 -5.04 -0.16
N ALA A 80 -14.49 -5.08 -1.44
CA ALA A 80 -14.56 -6.28 -2.26
C ALA A 80 -13.17 -6.86 -2.47
N THR A 81 -12.92 -8.06 -1.96
CA THR A 81 -11.69 -8.81 -2.20
C THR A 81 -12.00 -9.97 -3.11
N LYS A 82 -11.35 -10.01 -4.27
CA LYS A 82 -11.52 -11.07 -5.26
C LYS A 82 -10.20 -11.81 -5.47
N SER A 83 -10.19 -13.10 -5.21
CA SER A 83 -9.15 -14.06 -5.59
C SER A 83 -9.71 -15.05 -6.60
N LEU A 84 -8.87 -15.95 -7.12
CA LEU A 84 -9.31 -16.97 -8.09
C LEU A 84 -10.44 -17.87 -7.53
N LEU A 85 -10.36 -18.22 -6.24
CA LEU A 85 -11.28 -19.18 -5.61
C LEU A 85 -12.40 -18.52 -4.80
N LYS A 86 -12.22 -17.28 -4.34
CA LYS A 86 -13.12 -16.67 -3.39
C LYS A 86 -13.32 -15.19 -3.67
N ALA A 87 -14.56 -14.76 -3.65
CA ALA A 87 -14.93 -13.37 -3.62
C ALA A 87 -15.60 -13.06 -2.27
N ASN A 88 -15.04 -12.14 -1.51
CA ASN A 88 -15.61 -11.63 -0.28
C ASN A 88 -16.00 -10.18 -0.47
N ASN A 89 -17.22 -9.85 -0.06
CA ASN A 89 -17.74 -8.49 -0.06
C ASN A 89 -18.18 -8.16 1.36
N HIS A 90 -17.58 -7.12 1.94
CA HIS A 90 -17.99 -6.56 3.21
C HIS A 90 -18.53 -5.16 2.98
N ALA A 91 -19.64 -4.83 3.59
CA ALA A 91 -20.23 -3.50 3.55
C ALA A 91 -20.38 -2.98 4.99
N TYR A 92 -19.90 -1.77 5.23
CA TYR A 92 -19.95 -1.11 6.53
C TYR A 92 -20.68 0.21 6.39
N ALA A 93 -21.55 0.54 7.31
CA ALA A 93 -22.20 1.83 7.32
C ALA A 93 -21.24 2.93 7.79
N PHE A 94 -21.36 4.14 7.25
CA PHE A 94 -20.47 5.25 7.63
C PHE A 94 -20.54 5.57 9.12
N HIS A 95 -21.73 5.48 9.73
CA HIS A 95 -21.91 5.77 11.16
C HIS A 95 -21.24 4.76 12.09
N ASP A 96 -20.85 3.58 11.59
CA ASP A 96 -20.10 2.60 12.39
C ASP A 96 -18.61 2.92 12.44
N ILE A 97 -18.11 3.73 11.48
CA ILE A 97 -16.69 4.06 11.35
C ILE A 97 -16.37 5.26 12.22
N ASN A 98 -15.41 5.12 13.13
CA ASN A 98 -14.95 6.16 14.04
C ASN A 98 -13.83 7.01 13.43
N GLU A 99 -12.85 6.36 12.83
CA GLU A 99 -11.70 7.01 12.19
C GLU A 99 -11.08 6.13 11.09
N ILE A 100 -10.32 6.76 10.21
CA ILE A 100 -9.49 6.11 9.21
C ILE A 100 -8.04 6.37 9.54
N VAL A 101 -7.24 5.30 9.60
CA VAL A 101 -5.81 5.39 9.88
C VAL A 101 -5.03 4.77 8.73
N ILE A 102 -3.99 5.46 8.25
CA ILE A 102 -2.96 4.84 7.42
C ILE A 102 -1.74 4.60 8.29
N GLU A 103 -1.38 3.33 8.44
CA GLU A 103 -0.10 2.94 9.04
C GLU A 103 0.96 2.78 7.97
N GLU A 104 2.06 3.50 8.14
CA GLU A 104 3.27 3.38 7.33
C GLU A 104 4.29 2.57 8.12
N ASP A 105 4.60 1.35 7.65
CA ASP A 105 5.65 0.50 8.23
C ASP A 105 6.91 0.59 7.37
N ARG A 106 8.00 1.05 7.96
CA ARG A 106 9.31 1.19 7.31
C ARG A 106 10.25 0.14 7.86
N GLN A 107 10.77 -0.69 6.96
CA GLN A 107 11.76 -1.69 7.26
C GLN A 107 13.02 -1.40 6.46
N TYR A 108 14.15 -1.40 7.15
CA TYR A 108 15.47 -1.26 6.54
C TYR A 108 16.09 -2.66 6.43
N GLU A 109 16.20 -3.17 5.22
CA GLU A 109 16.95 -4.40 4.95
C GLU A 109 18.32 -4.02 4.40
N ARG A 110 19.40 -4.65 4.92
CA ARG A 110 20.71 -4.61 4.29
C ARG A 110 20.82 -5.80 3.35
N ASP A 111 21.13 -5.50 2.08
CA ASP A 111 21.44 -6.54 1.10
C ASP A 111 22.80 -7.20 1.42
N SER A 112 23.06 -8.37 0.85
CA SER A 112 24.35 -9.07 0.96
C SER A 112 25.56 -8.21 0.59
N ASP A 113 25.37 -7.20 -0.26
CA ASP A 113 26.39 -6.27 -0.73
C ASP A 113 26.53 -5.02 0.17
N GLY A 114 25.81 -4.99 1.32
CA GLY A 114 25.85 -3.89 2.29
C GLY A 114 24.98 -2.68 1.93
N ASP A 115 24.32 -2.69 0.78
CA ASP A 115 23.42 -1.63 0.36
C ASP A 115 22.10 -1.63 1.17
N ARG A 116 21.68 -0.44 1.61
CA ARG A 116 20.42 -0.25 2.31
C ARG A 116 19.26 -0.29 1.31
N LYS A 117 18.35 -1.26 1.49
CA LYS A 117 17.08 -1.30 0.78
C LYS A 117 15.96 -0.88 1.74
N ASP A 118 15.32 0.23 1.42
CA ASP A 118 14.15 0.72 2.17
C ASP A 118 12.90 0.05 1.63
N LYS A 119 12.22 -0.72 2.47
CA LYS A 119 10.92 -1.30 2.17
C LYS A 119 9.86 -0.55 2.98
N THR A 120 8.95 0.10 2.31
CA THR A 120 7.82 0.78 2.94
C THR A 120 6.53 0.09 2.57
N SER A 121 5.77 -0.31 3.57
CA SER A 121 4.42 -0.86 3.41
C SER A 121 3.39 0.09 4.00
N TYR A 122 2.19 0.09 3.43
CA TYR A 122 1.08 0.93 3.88
C TYR A 122 -0.13 0.06 4.13
N VAL A 123 -0.74 0.23 5.30
CA VAL A 123 -1.97 -0.45 5.68
C VAL A 123 -3.03 0.60 5.97
N LEU A 124 -4.18 0.50 5.31
CA LEU A 124 -5.36 1.30 5.59
C LEU A 124 -6.19 0.57 6.63
N ILE A 125 -6.48 1.23 7.75
CA ILE A 125 -7.23 0.68 8.86
C ILE A 125 -8.50 1.51 9.05
N PHE A 126 -9.65 0.84 9.05
CA PHE A 126 -10.92 1.40 9.49
C PHE A 126 -11.12 1.02 10.96
N ASN A 127 -11.18 2.01 11.84
CA ASN A 127 -11.51 1.82 13.24
C ASN A 127 -13.01 2.05 13.43
N PHE A 128 -13.70 1.08 14.02
CA PHE A 128 -15.12 1.13 14.27
C PHE A 128 -15.43 1.51 15.72
N HIS A 129 -16.61 2.11 15.96
CA HIS A 129 -17.04 2.49 17.30
C HIS A 129 -17.13 1.32 18.30
N ASN A 130 -17.35 0.11 17.81
CA ASN A 130 -17.40 -1.12 18.61
C ASN A 130 -16.01 -1.68 18.97
N GLY A 131 -14.91 -1.00 18.59
CA GLY A 131 -13.54 -1.44 18.80
C GLY A 131 -13.02 -2.45 17.76
N TYR A 132 -13.83 -2.86 16.79
CA TYR A 132 -13.38 -3.66 15.66
C TYR A 132 -12.48 -2.85 14.74
N GLN A 133 -11.53 -3.52 14.09
CA GLN A 133 -10.62 -2.92 13.11
C GLN A 133 -10.60 -3.76 11.83
N GLU A 134 -10.79 -3.11 10.69
CA GLU A 134 -10.60 -3.73 9.38
C GLU A 134 -9.35 -3.16 8.72
N ALA A 135 -8.36 -4.02 8.46
CA ALA A 135 -7.07 -3.63 7.91
C ALA A 135 -6.93 -4.09 6.44
N ILE A 136 -6.60 -3.16 5.56
CA ILE A 136 -6.43 -3.41 4.13
C ILE A 136 -5.00 -3.05 3.74
N ASP A 137 -4.24 -4.02 3.22
CA ASP A 137 -2.93 -3.74 2.63
C ASP A 137 -3.09 -2.99 1.31
N ILE A 138 -2.73 -1.70 1.34
CA ILE A 138 -2.76 -0.81 0.18
C ILE A 138 -1.39 -0.63 -0.47
N SER A 139 -0.37 -1.33 0.04
CA SER A 139 0.98 -1.29 -0.53
C SER A 139 0.95 -1.64 -2.02
N SER A 140 1.53 -0.81 -2.84
CA SER A 140 1.78 -1.17 -4.24
C SER A 140 3.15 -1.83 -4.30
N SER A 141 3.22 -3.09 -4.75
CA SER A 141 4.50 -3.70 -5.12
C SER A 141 5.07 -2.95 -6.32
N SER A 142 5.98 -2.04 -6.11
CA SER A 142 6.78 -1.47 -7.18
C SER A 142 8.22 -1.38 -6.70
N SER A 143 9.11 -1.88 -7.53
CA SER A 143 10.55 -1.72 -7.39
C SER A 143 10.91 -0.24 -7.22
N ASN A 144 11.67 0.07 -6.18
CA ASN A 144 12.20 1.41 -5.98
C ASN A 144 13.23 1.67 -7.07
N ILE A 145 12.96 2.63 -7.93
CA ILE A 145 13.97 3.14 -8.88
C ILE A 145 14.73 4.23 -8.13
N SER A 146 15.95 3.95 -7.75
CA SER A 146 16.89 4.94 -7.19
C SER A 146 17.74 5.50 -8.31
N VAL A 147 17.71 6.81 -8.50
CA VAL A 147 18.60 7.52 -9.41
C VAL A 147 19.41 8.50 -8.58
N GLY A 148 20.74 8.30 -8.53
CA GLY A 148 21.65 9.19 -7.82
C GLY A 148 21.43 9.27 -6.30
N GLY A 149 21.00 8.17 -5.64
CA GLY A 149 20.77 8.12 -4.20
C GLY A 149 19.45 8.75 -3.73
N VAL A 150 18.68 9.37 -4.63
CA VAL A 150 17.36 9.96 -4.32
C VAL A 150 16.26 9.04 -4.83
N ASN A 151 15.41 8.57 -3.92
CA ASN A 151 14.30 7.67 -4.21
C ASN A 151 13.07 8.48 -4.67
N ILE A 152 13.05 8.87 -5.95
CA ILE A 152 11.99 9.72 -6.53
C ILE A 152 10.62 9.02 -6.48
N SER A 153 10.59 7.69 -6.58
CA SER A 153 9.35 6.92 -6.51
C SER A 153 8.68 6.96 -5.12
N ARG A 154 9.44 7.25 -4.06
CA ARG A 154 8.97 7.29 -2.67
C ARG A 154 8.02 8.47 -2.41
N PHE A 155 8.39 9.67 -2.87
CA PHE A 155 7.58 10.88 -2.70
C PHE A 155 6.24 10.79 -3.44
N SER A 156 6.25 10.29 -4.66
CA SER A 156 5.03 10.16 -5.46
C SER A 156 4.05 9.13 -4.87
N LYS A 157 4.55 8.04 -4.29
CA LYS A 157 3.70 7.00 -3.68
C LYS A 157 3.11 7.40 -2.36
N ASN A 158 3.90 8.04 -1.49
CA ASN A 158 3.43 8.52 -0.20
C ASN A 158 2.26 9.48 -0.41
N ASN A 159 2.40 10.44 -1.32
CA ASN A 159 1.35 11.39 -1.63
C ASN A 159 0.08 10.71 -2.17
N ALA A 160 0.20 9.69 -3.03
CA ALA A 160 -0.94 8.97 -3.56
C ALA A 160 -1.69 8.17 -2.48
N VAL A 161 -0.97 7.54 -1.56
CA VAL A 161 -1.56 6.77 -0.45
C VAL A 161 -2.24 7.71 0.55
N MET A 162 -1.58 8.81 0.92
CA MET A 162 -2.15 9.82 1.82
C MET A 162 -3.41 10.47 1.22
N ASN A 163 -3.40 10.76 -0.08
CA ASN A 163 -4.56 11.29 -0.78
C ASN A 163 -5.75 10.32 -0.71
N ILE A 164 -5.54 9.00 -0.84
CA ILE A 164 -6.62 8.02 -0.69
C ILE A 164 -7.23 8.09 0.72
N GLY A 165 -6.41 8.13 1.77
CA GLY A 165 -6.90 8.20 3.15
C GLY A 165 -7.64 9.49 3.45
N GLN A 166 -7.11 10.63 3.02
CA GLN A 166 -7.74 11.93 3.18
C GLN A 166 -9.10 11.99 2.46
N ARG A 167 -9.15 11.57 1.19
CA ARG A 167 -10.39 11.56 0.40
C ARG A 167 -11.44 10.62 0.98
N LEU A 168 -11.03 9.46 1.52
CA LEU A 168 -11.94 8.57 2.24
C LEU A 168 -12.52 9.25 3.48
N GLY A 169 -11.68 9.92 4.28
CA GLY A 169 -12.11 10.69 5.45
C GLY A 169 -13.14 11.75 5.09
N GLU A 170 -12.90 12.50 4.00
CA GLU A 170 -13.81 13.53 3.49
C GLU A 170 -15.16 12.95 3.04
N VAL A 171 -15.16 11.86 2.24
CA VAL A 171 -16.41 11.24 1.72
C VAL A 171 -17.23 10.60 2.84
N ILE A 172 -16.57 9.98 3.82
CA ILE A 172 -17.22 9.30 4.94
C ILE A 172 -17.63 10.30 6.04
N GLY A 173 -16.90 11.41 6.16
CA GLY A 173 -17.11 12.42 7.20
C GLY A 173 -16.48 12.06 8.54
N VAL A 174 -15.35 11.32 8.53
CA VAL A 174 -14.62 10.90 9.73
C VAL A 174 -13.18 11.42 9.71
N PRO A 175 -12.52 11.56 10.89
CA PRO A 175 -11.13 11.99 10.94
C PRO A 175 -10.21 11.00 10.24
N PHE A 176 -9.20 11.54 9.57
CA PHE A 176 -8.11 10.80 8.96
C PHE A 176 -6.83 11.01 9.75
N ASN A 177 -6.17 9.93 10.14
CA ASN A 177 -4.91 9.93 10.86
C ASN A 177 -3.83 9.15 10.09
N HIS A 178 -2.59 9.64 10.18
CA HIS A 178 -1.42 8.96 9.64
C HIS A 178 -0.50 8.57 10.79
N LYS A 179 -0.22 7.27 10.93
CA LYS A 179 0.71 6.71 11.90
C LYS A 179 1.92 6.15 11.21
N ARG A 180 3.11 6.51 11.67
CA ARG A 180 4.37 5.91 11.23
C ARG A 180 4.82 4.90 12.26
N ARG A 181 5.18 3.72 11.78
CA ARG A 181 5.75 2.62 12.57
C ARG A 181 7.07 2.19 11.91
N GLY A 182 8.07 1.83 12.72
CA GLY A 182 9.37 1.39 12.22
C GLY A 182 10.49 2.36 12.56
N ASP A 183 11.70 2.06 12.07
CA ASP A 183 12.91 2.83 12.36
C ASP A 183 12.82 4.25 11.81
N MET A 184 13.12 5.24 12.65
CA MET A 184 13.24 6.63 12.22
C MET A 184 14.50 6.78 11.37
N ASP A 185 14.36 7.26 10.13
CA ASP A 185 15.51 7.66 9.32
C ASP A 185 16.05 9.02 9.83
N LEU A 186 17.37 9.22 9.72
CA LEU A 186 18.01 10.51 10.01
C LEU A 186 17.34 11.67 9.24
N GLY A 187 16.83 11.42 8.04
CA GLY A 187 16.05 12.40 7.27
C GLY A 187 14.73 12.81 7.94
N ASP A 188 14.06 11.90 8.64
CA ASP A 188 12.82 12.20 9.38
C ASP A 188 13.13 13.04 10.63
N VAL A 189 14.27 12.79 11.29
CA VAL A 189 14.74 13.59 12.42
C VAL A 189 15.08 15.01 11.96
N VAL A 190 15.79 15.14 10.83
CA VAL A 190 16.14 16.46 10.27
C VAL A 190 14.89 17.25 9.85
N ASN A 191 13.89 16.58 9.25
CA ASN A 191 12.64 17.22 8.85
C ASN A 191 11.81 17.65 10.06
N SER A 192 11.71 16.81 11.11
CA SER A 192 11.00 17.16 12.33
C SER A 192 11.68 18.30 13.08
N VAL A 193 13.01 18.33 13.13
CA VAL A 193 13.78 19.47 13.70
C VAL A 193 13.57 20.73 12.85
N GLY A 194 13.54 20.61 11.51
CA GLY A 194 13.24 21.72 10.60
C GLY A 194 11.85 22.33 10.83
N GLU A 195 10.82 21.49 11.03
CA GLU A 195 9.47 21.97 11.38
C GLU A 195 9.42 22.67 12.74
N VAL A 196 10.08 22.10 13.76
CA VAL A 196 10.17 22.73 15.09
C VAL A 196 10.86 24.10 15.00
N ILE A 197 11.97 24.21 14.26
CA ILE A 197 12.68 25.49 14.04
C ILE A 197 11.77 26.50 13.35
N ARG A 198 10.98 26.06 12.35
CA ARG A 198 10.04 26.91 11.63
C ARG A 198 8.91 27.41 12.53
N LEU A 199 8.35 26.54 13.39
CA LEU A 199 7.31 26.90 14.36
C LEU A 199 7.84 27.89 15.39
N VAL A 200 9.04 27.67 15.92
CA VAL A 200 9.69 28.59 16.86
C VAL A 200 9.98 29.97 16.23
N LYS A 201 10.40 29.96 14.95
CA LYS A 201 10.66 31.20 14.21
C LYS A 201 9.38 32.00 13.95
N ASN A 202 8.28 31.33 13.61
CA ASN A 202 6.98 31.96 13.43
C ASN A 202 6.42 32.52 14.77
N ALA A 203 6.49 31.75 15.84
CA ALA A 203 6.08 32.21 17.17
C ALA A 203 6.88 33.43 17.64
N LYS A 204 8.18 33.48 17.31
CA LYS A 204 9.03 34.63 17.64
C LYS A 204 8.68 35.88 16.81
N GLN A 205 8.29 35.72 15.53
CA GLN A 205 7.81 36.82 14.70
C GLN A 205 6.47 37.39 15.18
N GLU A 206 5.54 36.53 15.59
CA GLU A 206 4.25 36.94 16.15
C GLU A 206 4.43 37.69 17.49
N SER A 207 5.39 37.29 18.33
CA SER A 207 5.67 37.97 19.60
C SER A 207 6.36 39.34 19.41
N GLN A 208 7.00 39.58 18.25
CA GLN A 208 7.68 40.84 17.95
C GLN A 208 6.79 41.86 17.20
N ASN A 209 5.59 41.48 16.78
CA ASN A 209 4.66 42.37 16.06
C ASN A 209 3.30 42.46 16.76
N PRO A 210 3.22 43.08 17.96
CA PRO A 210 1.99 43.17 18.76
C PRO A 210 1.00 44.25 18.26
N SER A 211 1.22 44.87 17.08
CA SER A 211 0.45 46.02 16.59
C SER A 211 -0.65 45.72 15.58
N SER A 212 -1.23 44.51 15.58
CA SER A 212 -2.41 44.19 14.78
C SER A 212 -3.55 43.61 15.62
N ARG A 213 -3.92 44.34 16.68
CA ARG A 213 -5.22 44.18 17.36
C ARG A 213 -5.92 45.51 17.45
#